data_c1292cc464ecbb3eedc0e36990c249ee
#
_entry.id   c1292cc464ecbb3eedc0e36990c249ee
#
_cell.length_a   1.000
_cell.length_b   1.000
_cell.length_c   1.000
_cell.angle_alpha   90.00
_cell.angle_beta   90.00
_cell.angle_gamma   90.00
#
_symmetry.space_group_name_H-M   'P 1'
#
loop_
_entity.id
_entity.type
_entity.pdbx_description
1 polymer ?
#
loop_
_entity_poly.entity_id
_entity_poly.type
_entity_poly.pdbx_seq_one_letter_code
_entity_poly.pdbx_strand_id
1 'polypeptide(L)'
;KMNNINIENVFSTTLRDSGEVALIDGDSKQIISIIKTGYAVHISRMSASGRYLFVIGRDGKINMIDMWMEKPDNVAEIRIGLEARSVETSKAKGYQDKLVIAGAYWPPQYVIMRGDTLEPLKIVATRGMVVGTQEYHPEPRVASILGSHYKPEFLVNVKETGKTMLVDYSNLDALKTTEIESAPFLHDGGLDASKRYFMVAANN
;
A
#
# COMPACT_ATOMS: atom_id res chain seq x y z
N LYS A 1 2.21 -0.59 -24.17
CA LYS A 1 2.75 -1.82 -23.59
C LYS A 1 3.72 -2.44 -24.60
N MET A 2 4.95 -2.68 -24.18
CA MET A 2 6.06 -3.16 -25.04
C MET A 2 6.29 -4.67 -24.94
N ASN A 3 5.47 -5.39 -24.20
CA ASN A 3 5.53 -6.84 -24.02
C ASN A 3 4.16 -7.49 -24.19
N ASN A 4 4.12 -8.83 -24.22
CA ASN A 4 2.91 -9.63 -24.36
C ASN A 4 2.46 -10.30 -23.05
N ILE A 5 2.97 -9.86 -21.89
CA ILE A 5 2.62 -10.42 -20.58
C ILE A 5 1.12 -10.26 -20.35
N ASN A 6 0.44 -11.33 -20.00
CA ASN A 6 -0.96 -11.31 -19.58
C ASN A 6 -1.04 -10.81 -18.13
N ILE A 7 -1.34 -9.51 -17.95
CA ILE A 7 -1.37 -8.88 -16.63
C ILE A 7 -2.42 -9.50 -15.69
N GLU A 8 -3.50 -10.07 -16.26
CA GLU A 8 -4.54 -10.74 -15.46
C GLU A 8 -4.05 -12.07 -14.86
N ASN A 9 -2.92 -12.62 -15.35
CA ASN A 9 -2.36 -13.89 -14.89
C ASN A 9 -0.87 -13.78 -14.55
N VAL A 10 -0.45 -12.69 -13.91
CA VAL A 10 0.91 -12.52 -13.38
C VAL A 10 0.88 -12.68 -11.86
N PHE A 11 1.85 -13.43 -11.35
CA PHE A 11 2.10 -13.55 -9.91
C PHE A 11 3.34 -12.74 -9.54
N SER A 12 3.25 -11.95 -8.47
CA SER A 12 4.39 -11.33 -7.83
C SER A 12 4.68 -12.04 -6.50
N THR A 13 5.90 -12.52 -6.33
CA THR A 13 6.33 -13.19 -5.11
C THR A 13 7.46 -12.41 -4.45
N THR A 14 7.25 -12.00 -3.21
CA THR A 14 8.27 -11.31 -2.43
C THR A 14 9.33 -12.31 -1.93
N LEU A 15 10.57 -12.11 -2.35
CA LEU A 15 11.73 -12.85 -1.89
C LEU A 15 12.37 -12.07 -0.73
N ARG A 16 11.77 -12.24 0.44
CA ARG A 16 12.00 -11.39 1.62
C ARG A 16 13.47 -11.28 2.01
N ASP A 17 14.14 -12.40 2.09
CA ASP A 17 15.50 -12.46 2.65
C ASP A 17 16.56 -11.93 1.67
N SER A 18 16.30 -12.03 0.35
CA SER A 18 17.19 -11.45 -0.66
C SER A 18 16.86 -10.00 -1.03
N GLY A 19 15.72 -9.47 -0.56
CA GLY A 19 15.27 -8.13 -0.90
C GLY A 19 14.90 -7.99 -2.39
N GLU A 20 14.15 -8.94 -2.91
CA GLU A 20 13.78 -9.02 -4.32
C GLU A 20 12.29 -9.32 -4.48
N VAL A 21 11.77 -9.05 -5.66
CA VAL A 21 10.47 -9.56 -6.09
C VAL A 21 10.66 -10.37 -7.38
N ALA A 22 10.07 -11.57 -7.40
CA ALA A 22 9.98 -12.38 -8.60
C ALA A 22 8.63 -12.17 -9.27
N LEU A 23 8.65 -11.94 -10.58
CA LEU A 23 7.48 -11.90 -11.44
C LEU A 23 7.39 -13.22 -12.20
N ILE A 24 6.24 -13.86 -12.11
CA ILE A 24 5.97 -15.17 -12.71
C ILE A 24 4.81 -15.04 -13.66
N ASP A 25 4.99 -15.48 -14.89
CA ASP A 25 3.92 -15.60 -15.87
C ASP A 25 3.07 -16.84 -15.52
N GLY A 26 1.80 -16.63 -15.21
CA GLY A 26 0.88 -17.71 -14.86
C GLY A 26 0.48 -18.60 -16.03
N ASP A 27 0.58 -18.08 -17.28
CA ASP A 27 0.26 -18.85 -18.46
C ASP A 27 1.37 -19.86 -18.79
N SER A 28 2.61 -19.38 -18.87
CA SER A 28 3.78 -20.22 -19.18
C SER A 28 4.42 -20.87 -17.95
N LYS A 29 4.11 -20.38 -16.74
CA LYS A 29 4.70 -20.79 -15.45
C LYS A 29 6.23 -20.53 -15.39
N GLN A 30 6.71 -19.54 -16.16
CA GLN A 30 8.10 -19.16 -16.21
C GLN A 30 8.33 -17.85 -15.42
N ILE A 31 9.55 -17.69 -14.91
CA ILE A 31 9.98 -16.43 -14.29
C ILE A 31 10.17 -15.39 -15.41
N ILE A 32 9.44 -14.28 -15.31
CA ILE A 32 9.59 -13.13 -16.19
C ILE A 32 10.83 -12.33 -15.81
N SER A 33 10.96 -12.01 -14.52
CA SER A 33 12.05 -11.19 -13.99
C SER A 33 12.19 -11.39 -12.48
N ILE A 34 13.41 -11.21 -11.97
CA ILE A 34 13.71 -11.07 -10.54
C ILE A 34 14.32 -9.68 -10.39
N ILE A 35 13.70 -8.83 -9.57
CA ILE A 35 14.00 -7.40 -9.48
C ILE A 35 14.41 -7.06 -8.05
N LYS A 36 15.55 -6.37 -7.90
CA LYS A 36 16.01 -5.83 -6.62
C LYS A 36 15.06 -4.76 -6.10
N THR A 37 14.75 -4.83 -4.81
CA THR A 37 13.84 -3.93 -4.09
C THR A 37 14.43 -3.54 -2.74
N GLY A 38 13.61 -3.18 -1.75
CA GLY A 38 14.05 -2.86 -0.40
C GLY A 38 14.38 -4.09 0.45
N TYR A 39 14.97 -3.83 1.61
CA TYR A 39 15.28 -4.86 2.60
C TYR A 39 14.00 -5.49 3.18
N ALA A 40 14.03 -6.81 3.36
CA ALA A 40 12.92 -7.58 3.92
C ALA A 40 11.57 -7.21 3.27
N VAL A 41 11.55 -7.22 1.94
CA VAL A 41 10.38 -6.90 1.12
C VAL A 41 9.16 -7.69 1.58
N HIS A 42 8.00 -7.02 1.66
CA HIS A 42 6.86 -7.58 2.37
C HIS A 42 5.57 -7.59 1.58
N ILE A 43 5.18 -6.45 1.02
CA ILE A 43 3.93 -6.31 0.27
C ILE A 43 4.21 -5.80 -1.14
N SER A 44 3.46 -6.32 -2.10
CA SER A 44 3.34 -5.79 -3.45
C SER A 44 1.89 -5.48 -3.78
N ARG A 45 1.65 -4.39 -4.53
CA ARG A 45 0.32 -3.99 -5.01
C ARG A 45 0.39 -3.54 -6.46
N MET A 46 -0.48 -4.12 -7.27
CA MET A 46 -0.65 -3.72 -8.66
C MET A 46 -1.52 -2.47 -8.76
N SER A 47 -1.14 -1.53 -9.62
CA SER A 47 -1.98 -0.40 -9.99
C SER A 47 -3.25 -0.86 -10.72
N ALA A 48 -4.28 -0.02 -10.77
CA ALA A 48 -5.57 -0.39 -11.34
C ALA A 48 -5.51 -0.77 -12.82
N SER A 49 -4.60 -0.15 -13.60
CA SER A 49 -4.36 -0.50 -15.02
C SER A 49 -3.47 -1.74 -15.21
N GLY A 50 -2.84 -2.23 -14.15
CA GLY A 50 -1.81 -3.26 -14.25
C GLY A 50 -0.48 -2.78 -14.82
N ARG A 51 -0.30 -1.45 -14.97
CA ARG A 51 0.96 -0.91 -15.49
C ARG A 51 2.08 -0.95 -14.46
N TYR A 52 1.80 -0.51 -13.22
CA TYR A 52 2.81 -0.42 -12.18
C TYR A 52 2.57 -1.44 -11.08
N LEU A 53 3.64 -2.09 -10.66
CA LEU A 53 3.69 -2.87 -9.43
C LEU A 53 4.50 -2.10 -8.39
N PHE A 54 3.87 -1.78 -7.27
CA PHE A 54 4.51 -1.12 -6.14
C PHE A 54 4.91 -2.17 -5.11
N VAL A 55 6.16 -2.11 -4.66
CA VAL A 55 6.72 -3.07 -3.71
C VAL A 55 7.33 -2.31 -2.56
N ILE A 56 7.05 -2.72 -1.32
CA ILE A 56 7.56 -2.07 -0.12
C ILE A 56 8.42 -3.00 0.73
N GLY A 57 9.59 -2.51 1.14
CA GLY A 57 10.48 -3.16 2.09
C GLY A 57 10.32 -2.65 3.53
N ARG A 58 10.77 -3.46 4.48
CA ARG A 58 10.79 -3.07 5.90
C ARG A 58 11.66 -1.84 6.17
N ASP A 59 12.64 -1.57 5.33
CA ASP A 59 13.50 -0.39 5.39
C ASP A 59 12.82 0.92 4.91
N GLY A 60 11.52 0.87 4.69
CA GLY A 60 10.73 2.02 4.23
C GLY A 60 10.87 2.35 2.76
N LYS A 61 11.60 1.55 1.98
CA LYS A 61 11.78 1.75 0.54
C LYS A 61 10.56 1.24 -0.21
N ILE A 62 10.05 2.07 -1.13
CA ILE A 62 9.07 1.70 -2.13
C ILE A 62 9.76 1.67 -3.48
N ASN A 63 9.55 0.61 -4.22
CA ASN A 63 9.98 0.45 -5.61
C ASN A 63 8.75 0.47 -6.52
N MET A 64 8.83 1.19 -7.63
CA MET A 64 7.82 1.22 -8.69
C MET A 64 8.36 0.49 -9.90
N ILE A 65 7.76 -0.64 -10.24
CA ILE A 65 8.14 -1.49 -11.36
C ILE A 65 7.16 -1.25 -12.51
N ASP A 66 7.65 -0.89 -13.70
CA ASP A 66 6.80 -0.74 -14.89
C ASP A 66 6.65 -2.10 -15.60
N MET A 67 5.44 -2.67 -15.46
CA MET A 67 5.07 -3.96 -16.06
C MET A 67 4.87 -3.90 -17.57
N TRP A 68 4.82 -2.70 -18.17
CA TRP A 68 4.60 -2.52 -19.60
C TRP A 68 5.88 -2.38 -20.41
N MET A 69 7.04 -2.29 -19.76
CA MET A 69 8.33 -2.35 -20.43
C MET A 69 8.53 -3.71 -21.14
N GLU A 70 9.41 -3.79 -22.11
CA GLU A 70 9.78 -5.03 -22.78
C GLU A 70 10.16 -6.12 -21.76
N LYS A 71 11.01 -5.77 -20.83
CA LYS A 71 11.29 -6.53 -19.60
C LYS A 71 10.93 -5.66 -18.40
N PRO A 72 9.96 -6.05 -17.58
CA PRO A 72 9.60 -5.31 -16.37
C PRO A 72 10.81 -5.06 -15.48
N ASP A 73 10.96 -3.80 -15.02
CA ASP A 73 12.05 -3.41 -14.14
C ASP A 73 11.65 -2.19 -13.30
N ASN A 74 12.49 -1.88 -12.30
CA ASN A 74 12.31 -0.75 -11.41
C ASN A 74 12.53 0.57 -12.14
N VAL A 75 11.57 1.49 -12.09
CA VAL A 75 11.62 2.79 -12.77
C VAL A 75 11.66 3.98 -11.82
N ALA A 76 11.28 3.78 -10.56
CA ALA A 76 11.39 4.80 -9.52
C ALA A 76 11.46 4.15 -8.15
N GLU A 77 12.10 4.83 -7.21
CA GLU A 77 12.10 4.43 -5.80
C GLU A 77 12.10 5.63 -4.86
N ILE A 78 11.51 5.46 -3.69
CA ILE A 78 11.51 6.45 -2.61
C ILE A 78 11.55 5.74 -1.27
N ARG A 79 12.10 6.41 -0.25
CA ARG A 79 12.02 5.97 1.13
C ARG A 79 11.05 6.86 1.92
N ILE A 80 10.00 6.27 2.49
CA ILE A 80 8.92 7.01 3.19
C ILE A 80 9.06 7.00 4.71
N GLY A 81 10.06 6.34 5.22
CA GLY A 81 10.35 6.19 6.65
C GLY A 81 11.57 5.31 6.88
N LEU A 82 11.87 5.04 8.14
CA LEU A 82 12.93 4.12 8.55
C LEU A 82 12.44 2.67 8.64
N GLU A 83 11.15 2.50 8.92
CA GLU A 83 10.45 1.22 8.92
C GLU A 83 9.05 1.40 8.35
N ALA A 84 8.67 0.55 7.39
CA ALA A 84 7.36 0.59 6.77
C ALA A 84 6.87 -0.82 6.42
N ARG A 85 5.56 -0.94 6.12
CA ARG A 85 5.00 -2.26 5.86
C ARG A 85 3.90 -2.32 4.82
N SER A 86 3.18 -1.26 4.55
CA SER A 86 2.03 -1.30 3.66
C SER A 86 2.12 -0.30 2.53
N VAL A 87 1.63 -0.70 1.38
CA VAL A 87 1.48 0.13 0.18
C VAL A 87 0.17 -0.23 -0.51
N GLU A 88 -0.51 0.75 -1.08
CA GLU A 88 -1.75 0.56 -1.82
C GLU A 88 -1.91 1.64 -2.90
N THR A 89 -2.79 1.42 -3.87
CA THR A 89 -3.02 2.30 -5.02
C THR A 89 -4.47 2.78 -5.07
N SER A 90 -4.69 3.95 -5.67
CA SER A 90 -6.05 4.47 -5.89
C SER A 90 -6.78 3.64 -6.94
N LYS A 91 -8.00 3.18 -6.61
CA LYS A 91 -8.80 2.25 -7.43
C LYS A 91 -10.16 2.82 -7.82
N ALA A 92 -10.61 3.88 -7.18
CA ALA A 92 -11.89 4.50 -7.48
C ALA A 92 -11.96 5.02 -8.92
N LYS A 93 -13.13 4.93 -9.54
CA LYS A 93 -13.36 5.42 -10.91
C LYS A 93 -12.93 6.89 -11.04
N GLY A 94 -12.12 7.17 -12.05
CA GLY A 94 -11.55 8.50 -12.31
C GLY A 94 -10.29 8.83 -11.53
N TYR A 95 -9.88 7.95 -10.60
CA TYR A 95 -8.64 8.09 -9.80
C TYR A 95 -7.67 6.92 -10.01
N GLN A 96 -8.01 5.96 -10.88
CA GLN A 96 -7.14 4.82 -11.17
C GLN A 96 -5.73 5.30 -11.54
N ASP A 97 -4.71 4.67 -10.95
CA ASP A 97 -3.29 4.96 -11.15
C ASP A 97 -2.80 6.36 -10.78
N LYS A 98 -3.67 7.23 -10.24
CA LYS A 98 -3.27 8.61 -9.92
C LYS A 98 -2.47 8.71 -8.64
N LEU A 99 -2.77 7.88 -7.66
CA LEU A 99 -2.18 7.96 -6.34
C LEU A 99 -1.68 6.60 -5.86
N VAL A 100 -0.63 6.67 -5.06
CA VAL A 100 -0.11 5.60 -4.23
C VAL A 100 -0.05 6.10 -2.79
N ILE A 101 -0.41 5.26 -1.84
CA ILE A 101 -0.27 5.52 -0.41
C ILE A 101 0.61 4.44 0.21
N ALA A 102 1.47 4.83 1.13
CA ALA A 102 2.28 3.90 1.90
C ALA A 102 2.27 4.25 3.39
N GLY A 103 2.25 3.21 4.22
CA GLY A 103 2.21 3.32 5.67
C GLY A 103 3.52 2.94 6.32
N ALA A 104 4.02 3.83 7.19
CA ALA A 104 5.22 3.62 7.97
C ALA A 104 4.90 3.13 9.38
N TYR A 105 5.85 2.38 9.95
CA TYR A 105 5.91 2.07 11.36
C TYR A 105 6.65 3.18 12.11
N TRP A 106 7.77 3.64 11.51
CA TRP A 106 8.54 4.74 12.06
C TRP A 106 9.10 5.64 10.95
N PRO A 107 8.87 6.95 11.02
CA PRO A 107 7.90 7.60 11.92
C PRO A 107 6.46 7.12 11.67
N PRO A 108 5.55 7.19 12.68
CA PRO A 108 4.18 6.74 12.55
C PRO A 108 3.39 7.70 11.66
N GLN A 109 3.30 7.35 10.38
CA GLN A 109 2.71 8.19 9.34
C GLN A 109 2.28 7.38 8.13
N TYR A 110 1.45 7.98 7.31
CA TYR A 110 1.28 7.55 5.93
C TYR A 110 1.67 8.67 4.96
N VAL A 111 2.12 8.28 3.78
CA VAL A 111 2.53 9.20 2.71
C VAL A 111 1.69 8.90 1.48
N ILE A 112 1.04 9.93 0.94
CA ILE A 112 0.34 9.87 -0.35
C ILE A 112 1.26 10.46 -1.41
N MET A 113 1.43 9.74 -2.50
CA MET A 113 2.34 10.04 -3.59
C MET A 113 1.62 9.98 -4.94
N ARG A 114 2.20 10.60 -5.95
CA ARG A 114 1.77 10.41 -7.34
C ARG A 114 1.98 8.96 -7.76
N GLY A 115 1.01 8.40 -8.45
CA GLY A 115 1.03 7.01 -8.91
C GLY A 115 1.95 6.74 -10.10
N ASP A 116 2.45 7.78 -10.75
CA ASP A 116 3.29 7.70 -11.96
C ASP A 116 4.76 8.07 -11.72
N THR A 117 5.07 8.72 -10.57
CA THR A 117 6.43 9.24 -10.29
C THR A 117 6.92 8.93 -8.89
N LEU A 118 6.07 8.54 -7.96
CA LEU A 118 6.31 8.45 -6.51
C LEU A 118 6.62 9.83 -5.85
N GLU A 119 6.31 10.95 -6.51
CA GLU A 119 6.46 12.27 -5.92
C GLU A 119 5.55 12.40 -4.67
N PRO A 120 6.09 12.75 -3.49
CA PRO A 120 5.30 12.91 -2.27
C PRO A 120 4.35 14.11 -2.39
N LEU A 121 3.08 13.90 -2.07
CA LEU A 121 2.06 14.94 -2.10
C LEU A 121 1.59 15.33 -0.70
N LYS A 122 1.43 14.32 0.19
CA LYS A 122 0.99 14.53 1.58
C LYS A 122 1.69 13.56 2.51
N ILE A 123 2.07 14.06 3.69
CA ILE A 123 2.58 13.26 4.81
C ILE A 123 1.66 13.54 5.99
N VAL A 124 1.08 12.48 6.57
CA VAL A 124 0.12 12.57 7.66
C VAL A 124 0.55 11.69 8.82
N ALA A 125 0.74 12.29 10.00
CA ALA A 125 1.05 11.55 11.22
C ALA A 125 -0.18 10.79 11.72
N THR A 126 0.06 9.60 12.29
CA THR A 126 -1.01 8.72 12.82
C THR A 126 -1.09 8.71 14.35
N ARG A 127 -0.33 9.56 15.01
CA ARG A 127 -0.37 9.72 16.48
C ARG A 127 -1.77 10.08 16.95
N GLY A 128 -2.18 9.51 18.06
CA GLY A 128 -3.54 9.77 18.56
C GLY A 128 -3.91 8.98 19.79
N MET A 129 -5.18 9.06 20.16
CA MET A 129 -5.73 8.38 21.33
C MET A 129 -6.10 6.94 21.00
N VAL A 130 -5.78 6.02 21.91
CA VAL A 130 -6.17 4.62 21.87
C VAL A 130 -7.66 4.48 22.15
N VAL A 131 -8.38 3.68 21.38
CA VAL A 131 -9.79 3.38 21.64
C VAL A 131 -9.96 2.67 22.99
N GLY A 132 -10.99 3.03 23.71
CA GLY A 132 -11.30 2.44 25.03
C GLY A 132 -10.56 3.11 26.18
N THR A 133 -9.23 3.19 26.15
CA THR A 133 -8.45 3.80 27.26
C THR A 133 -8.35 5.31 27.15
N GLN A 134 -8.45 5.87 25.96
CA GLN A 134 -8.23 7.30 25.67
C GLN A 134 -6.83 7.80 26.08
N GLU A 135 -5.86 6.91 26.14
CA GLU A 135 -4.46 7.26 26.37
C GLU A 135 -3.80 7.66 25.05
N TYR A 136 -2.96 8.67 25.07
CA TYR A 136 -2.21 9.10 23.88
C TYR A 136 -1.11 8.09 23.54
N HIS A 137 -1.11 7.63 22.27
CA HIS A 137 -0.06 6.78 21.74
C HIS A 137 0.85 7.59 20.79
N PRO A 138 2.16 7.68 21.09
CA PRO A 138 3.09 8.49 20.29
C PRO A 138 3.56 7.79 19.00
N GLU A 139 3.43 6.47 18.90
CA GLU A 139 4.01 5.63 17.84
C GLU A 139 3.01 4.60 17.28
N PRO A 140 1.77 4.97 16.94
CA PRO A 140 0.82 4.00 16.40
C PRO A 140 1.18 3.69 14.93
N ARG A 141 1.50 2.43 14.67
CA ARG A 141 1.97 1.94 13.38
C ARG A 141 0.83 1.80 12.37
N VAL A 142 1.10 2.10 11.11
CA VAL A 142 0.17 1.81 10.01
C VAL A 142 0.33 0.34 9.61
N ALA A 143 -0.67 -0.50 9.90
CA ALA A 143 -0.61 -1.94 9.66
C ALA A 143 -0.92 -2.30 8.20
N SER A 144 -2.16 -2.07 7.76
CA SER A 144 -2.56 -2.32 6.38
C SER A 144 -3.32 -1.13 5.79
N ILE A 145 -3.30 -1.04 4.48
CA ILE A 145 -4.03 -0.04 3.71
C ILE A 145 -4.75 -0.74 2.57
N LEU A 146 -6.01 -0.34 2.33
CA LEU A 146 -6.79 -0.76 1.18
C LEU A 146 -7.34 0.43 0.41
N GLY A 147 -7.42 0.30 -0.91
CA GLY A 147 -8.06 1.27 -1.79
C GLY A 147 -9.53 0.90 -2.03
N SER A 148 -10.43 1.83 -1.79
CA SER A 148 -11.84 1.66 -2.15
C SER A 148 -12.00 1.67 -3.68
N HIS A 149 -12.85 0.77 -4.19
CA HIS A 149 -13.22 0.73 -5.61
C HIS A 149 -14.38 1.68 -5.95
N TYR A 150 -15.13 2.11 -4.94
CA TYR A 150 -16.35 2.90 -5.13
C TYR A 150 -16.17 4.38 -4.86
N LYS A 151 -15.37 4.71 -3.85
CA LYS A 151 -15.13 6.08 -3.44
C LYS A 151 -13.63 6.42 -3.51
N PRO A 152 -13.26 7.69 -3.68
CA PRO A 152 -11.87 8.12 -3.64
C PRO A 152 -11.32 8.10 -2.21
N GLU A 153 -11.28 6.92 -1.61
CA GLU A 153 -10.92 6.70 -0.22
C GLU A 153 -9.87 5.60 -0.08
N PHE A 154 -8.92 5.79 0.84
CA PHE A 154 -8.08 4.75 1.39
C PHE A 154 -8.58 4.37 2.79
N LEU A 155 -8.59 3.08 3.09
CA LEU A 155 -8.84 2.52 4.41
C LEU A 155 -7.48 2.24 5.05
N VAL A 156 -7.13 2.99 6.09
CA VAL A 156 -5.83 2.91 6.77
C VAL A 156 -6.02 2.37 8.18
N ASN A 157 -5.50 1.17 8.44
CA ASN A 157 -5.54 0.57 9.77
C ASN A 157 -4.37 1.08 10.61
N VAL A 158 -4.69 1.75 11.72
CA VAL A 158 -3.71 2.23 12.70
C VAL A 158 -3.70 1.28 13.89
N LYS A 159 -2.60 0.56 14.03
CA LYS A 159 -2.53 -0.66 14.83
C LYS A 159 -2.80 -0.43 16.30
N GLU A 160 -2.00 0.38 16.98
CA GLU A 160 -2.06 0.52 18.42
C GLU A 160 -3.25 1.36 18.89
N THR A 161 -3.66 2.35 18.09
CA THR A 161 -4.85 3.15 18.44
C THR A 161 -6.15 2.40 18.24
N GLY A 162 -6.18 1.33 17.43
CA GLY A 162 -7.38 0.54 17.17
C GLY A 162 -8.37 1.26 16.25
N LYS A 163 -7.88 2.16 15.39
CA LYS A 163 -8.71 2.95 14.48
C LYS A 163 -8.48 2.56 13.03
N THR A 164 -9.55 2.46 12.25
CA THR A 164 -9.50 2.46 10.80
C THR A 164 -9.84 3.85 10.31
N MET A 165 -8.92 4.48 9.60
CA MET A 165 -9.11 5.82 9.04
C MET A 165 -9.60 5.69 7.58
N LEU A 166 -10.77 6.28 7.28
CA LEU A 166 -11.22 6.49 5.91
C LEU A 166 -10.66 7.82 5.42
N VAL A 167 -9.67 7.76 4.55
CA VAL A 167 -8.96 8.94 4.04
C VAL A 167 -9.51 9.28 2.66
N ASP A 168 -10.37 10.30 2.58
CA ASP A 168 -10.91 10.82 1.32
C ASP A 168 -9.85 11.68 0.62
N TYR A 169 -9.37 11.20 -0.52
CA TYR A 169 -8.35 11.86 -1.33
C TYR A 169 -8.93 12.64 -2.54
N SER A 170 -10.23 12.87 -2.58
CA SER A 170 -10.87 13.65 -3.66
C SER A 170 -10.34 15.09 -3.74
N ASN A 171 -9.91 15.63 -2.60
CA ASN A 171 -9.22 16.91 -2.50
C ASN A 171 -7.99 16.78 -1.59
N LEU A 172 -6.81 16.70 -2.21
CA LEU A 172 -5.55 16.55 -1.46
C LEU A 172 -5.17 17.80 -0.65
N ASP A 173 -5.66 18.98 -1.00
CA ASP A 173 -5.36 20.20 -0.24
C ASP A 173 -6.16 20.27 1.06
N ALA A 174 -7.29 19.57 1.11
CA ALA A 174 -8.16 19.48 2.27
C ALA A 174 -8.60 18.02 2.50
N LEU A 175 -7.63 17.13 2.83
CA LEU A 175 -7.90 15.74 3.14
C LEU A 175 -8.95 15.63 4.25
N LYS A 176 -9.97 14.82 4.01
CA LYS A 176 -10.97 14.49 5.03
C LYS A 176 -10.68 13.08 5.53
N THR A 177 -10.63 12.95 6.85
CA THR A 177 -10.45 11.66 7.50
C THR A 177 -11.62 11.39 8.41
N THR A 178 -12.26 10.22 8.24
CA THR A 178 -13.25 9.69 9.16
C THR A 178 -12.62 8.53 9.91
N GLU A 179 -12.63 8.59 11.23
CA GLU A 179 -12.10 7.52 12.09
C GLU A 179 -13.23 6.57 12.48
N ILE A 180 -12.98 5.28 12.32
CA ILE A 180 -13.84 4.20 12.82
C ILE A 180 -13.09 3.51 13.94
N GLU A 181 -13.63 3.61 15.14
CA GLU A 181 -13.08 2.95 16.32
C GLU A 181 -13.44 1.46 16.33
N SER A 182 -12.48 0.61 16.66
CA SER A 182 -12.68 -0.82 16.82
C SER A 182 -11.88 -1.37 18.02
N ALA A 183 -10.88 -2.18 17.81
CA ALA A 183 -10.05 -2.74 18.86
C ALA A 183 -8.57 -2.43 18.61
N PRO A 184 -7.75 -2.23 19.64
CA PRO A 184 -6.30 -2.10 19.50
C PRO A 184 -5.67 -3.29 18.78
N PHE A 185 -4.47 -3.06 18.24
CA PHE A 185 -3.66 -4.04 17.51
C PHE A 185 -4.30 -4.56 16.21
N LEU A 186 -4.97 -3.65 15.48
CA LEU A 186 -5.42 -3.93 14.12
C LEU A 186 -4.24 -4.37 13.26
N HIS A 187 -4.48 -5.35 12.40
CA HIS A 187 -3.47 -5.88 11.50
C HIS A 187 -3.98 -5.89 10.06
N ASP A 188 -3.96 -7.05 9.41
CA ASP A 188 -4.40 -7.16 8.03
C ASP A 188 -5.92 -7.07 7.93
N GLY A 189 -6.37 -6.52 6.82
CA GLY A 189 -7.78 -6.42 6.49
C GLY A 189 -8.03 -6.67 5.01
N GLY A 190 -9.26 -6.95 4.66
CA GLY A 190 -9.69 -7.21 3.31
C GLY A 190 -11.15 -6.87 3.07
N LEU A 191 -11.48 -6.59 1.82
CA LEU A 191 -12.86 -6.45 1.38
C LEU A 191 -13.43 -7.83 1.04
N ASP A 192 -14.73 -8.03 1.31
CA ASP A 192 -15.46 -9.19 0.81
C ASP A 192 -15.60 -9.15 -0.73
N ALA A 193 -16.12 -10.21 -1.32
CA ALA A 193 -16.30 -10.31 -2.77
C ALA A 193 -17.20 -9.21 -3.34
N SER A 194 -18.16 -8.71 -2.57
CA SER A 194 -19.02 -7.58 -2.96
C SER A 194 -18.31 -6.22 -2.86
N LYS A 195 -17.15 -6.18 -2.18
CA LYS A 195 -16.39 -4.96 -1.85
C LYS A 195 -17.16 -3.96 -0.98
N ARG A 196 -18.26 -4.42 -0.36
CA ARG A 196 -19.11 -3.62 0.51
C ARG A 196 -18.67 -3.67 1.97
N TYR A 197 -18.21 -4.83 2.40
CA TYR A 197 -17.80 -5.06 3.78
C TYR A 197 -16.29 -5.13 3.88
N PHE A 198 -15.76 -4.42 4.85
CA PHE A 198 -14.36 -4.47 5.22
C PHE A 198 -14.19 -5.27 6.50
N MET A 199 -13.35 -6.28 6.46
CA MET A 199 -12.99 -7.09 7.61
C MET A 199 -11.55 -6.82 7.99
N VAL A 200 -11.27 -6.68 9.29
CA VAL A 200 -9.93 -6.47 9.82
C VAL A 200 -9.71 -7.37 11.03
N ALA A 201 -8.54 -7.98 11.09
CA ALA A 201 -8.11 -8.76 12.25
C ALA A 201 -7.52 -7.82 13.32
N ALA A 202 -7.89 -8.04 14.57
CA ALA A 202 -7.26 -7.44 15.74
C ALA A 202 -6.52 -8.52 16.54
N ASN A 203 -5.24 -8.28 16.83
CA ASN A 203 -4.42 -9.17 17.66
C ASN A 203 -4.59 -8.82 19.15
N ASN A 204 -5.82 -8.93 19.64
CA ASN A 204 -6.19 -8.60 21.02
C ASN A 204 -6.98 -9.73 21.65
#